data_280577bb5b1210bfbc7bd3d669157f39
#
_entry.id   280577bb5b1210bfbc7bd3d669157f39
#
_cell.length_a   1.000
_cell.length_b   1.000
_cell.length_c   1.000
_cell.angle_alpha   90.00
_cell.angle_beta   90.00
_cell.angle_gamma   90.00
#
_symmetry.space_group_name_H-M   'P 1'
#
loop_
_entity.id
_entity.type
_entity.pdbx_description
1 polymer ?
#
loop_
_entity_poly.entity_id
_entity_poly.type
_entity_poly.pdbx_seq_one_letter_code
_entity_poly.pdbx_strand_id
1 'polypeptide(L)'
;DPERYKYEIATMGCRTRVFENVNGEKTSLGRGNLSFTSINFPRIAILTRKNVEKEIAEMEKDGKFANEEEKNNKKVELLTEEFQKRVLEATYLVGDQLYERYNFQRTALAKQFPFMRSNNLWKGLGEKDGNDEVGDAINTGSLSIGFVGGANAMYALFDAEHGTSEVAYKVLYDTIEKMGTVADEFRDKYHLNYSILATPAESLAGRFLRIDRNEFGIIKNV
;
A
#
# COMPACT_ATOMS: atom_id res chain seq x y z
N ASP A 1 4.70 9.36 21.90
CA ASP A 1 4.38 10.71 22.36
C ASP A 1 2.98 10.72 22.98
N PRO A 2 2.84 10.80 24.33
CA PRO A 2 1.55 10.76 25.02
C PRO A 2 0.61 11.94 24.69
N GLU A 3 1.15 13.06 24.24
CA GLU A 3 0.34 14.21 23.85
C GLU A 3 -0.21 14.07 22.44
N ARG A 4 0.51 13.35 21.58
CA ARG A 4 0.12 13.09 20.20
C ARG A 4 -0.87 11.93 20.07
N TYR A 5 -0.77 10.95 20.97
CA TYR A 5 -1.60 9.75 20.95
C TYR A 5 -2.38 9.61 22.27
N LYS A 6 -3.50 10.30 22.34
CA LYS A 6 -4.44 10.20 23.46
C LYS A 6 -5.23 8.88 23.52
N TYR A 7 -5.04 8.02 22.52
CA TYR A 7 -5.81 6.80 22.35
C TYR A 7 -4.89 5.58 22.41
N GLU A 8 -5.48 4.45 22.80
CA GLU A 8 -4.77 3.19 22.81
C GLU A 8 -4.29 2.81 21.42
N ILE A 9 -3.04 2.44 21.31
CA ILE A 9 -2.43 1.91 20.09
C ILE A 9 -2.04 0.46 20.34
N ALA A 10 -2.54 -0.44 19.50
CA ALA A 10 -2.11 -1.83 19.53
C ALA A 10 -1.56 -2.26 18.18
N THR A 11 -0.71 -3.27 18.20
CA THR A 11 -0.24 -3.94 17.00
C THR A 11 -0.99 -5.25 16.81
N MET A 12 -1.44 -5.51 15.57
CA MET A 12 -1.99 -6.79 15.18
C MET A 12 -1.06 -7.48 14.21
N GLY A 13 -0.70 -8.72 14.52
CA GLY A 13 0.31 -9.44 13.78
C GLY A 13 1.64 -8.69 13.79
N CYS A 14 2.36 -8.69 12.68
CA CYS A 14 3.72 -8.18 12.61
C CYS A 14 3.82 -6.66 12.44
N ARG A 15 2.89 -6.00 11.78
CA ARG A 15 3.06 -4.60 11.31
C ARG A 15 1.82 -3.74 11.29
N THR A 16 0.63 -4.31 11.41
CA THR A 16 -0.60 -3.53 11.41
C THR A 16 -0.78 -2.85 12.76
N ARG A 17 -0.94 -1.54 12.72
CA ARG A 17 -1.29 -0.74 13.89
C ARG A 17 -2.77 -0.41 13.84
N VAL A 18 -3.43 -0.56 14.98
CA VAL A 18 -4.84 -0.14 15.16
C VAL A 18 -4.88 0.92 16.25
N PHE A 19 -5.36 2.09 15.89
CA PHE A 19 -5.44 3.22 16.81
C PHE A 19 -6.66 4.11 16.54
N GLU A 20 -7.01 4.35 15.30
CA GLU A 20 -8.21 5.10 14.93
C GLU A 20 -9.33 4.18 14.49
N ASN A 21 -10.56 4.62 14.65
CA ASN A 21 -11.74 3.88 14.22
C ASN A 21 -12.83 4.85 13.77
N VAL A 22 -13.24 4.75 12.52
CA VAL A 22 -14.33 5.56 11.97
C VAL A 22 -15.70 4.97 12.30
N ASN A 23 -15.78 3.71 12.74
CA ASN A 23 -17.01 2.97 13.03
C ASN A 23 -17.17 2.60 14.50
N GLY A 24 -16.73 3.46 15.41
CA GLY A 24 -16.88 3.22 16.84
C GLY A 24 -15.81 3.90 17.68
N GLU A 25 -15.61 3.38 18.87
CA GLU A 25 -14.63 3.91 19.81
C GLU A 25 -13.19 3.76 19.26
N LYS A 26 -12.35 4.73 19.57
CA LYS A 26 -10.92 4.71 19.22
C LYS A 26 -10.12 3.80 20.17
N THR A 27 -10.42 2.53 20.13
CA THR A 27 -9.80 1.46 20.92
C THR A 27 -9.27 0.36 20.03
N SER A 28 -8.38 -0.47 20.56
CA SER A 28 -7.90 -1.68 19.89
C SER A 28 -8.85 -2.87 20.03
N LEU A 29 -9.80 -2.81 20.96
CA LEU A 29 -10.76 -3.88 21.19
C LEU A 29 -11.78 -3.99 20.05
N GLY A 30 -12.09 -5.22 19.63
CA GLY A 30 -13.03 -5.49 18.54
C GLY A 30 -12.51 -5.07 17.16
N ARG A 31 -11.22 -4.79 17.04
CA ARG A 31 -10.54 -4.44 15.78
C ARG A 31 -9.88 -5.67 15.16
N GLY A 32 -9.64 -5.62 13.87
CA GLY A 32 -8.99 -6.71 13.15
C GLY A 32 -8.44 -6.27 11.79
N ASN A 33 -7.51 -7.06 11.23
CA ASN A 33 -7.17 -6.96 9.81
C ASN A 33 -8.24 -7.67 8.99
N LEU A 34 -9.01 -6.91 8.25
CA LEU A 34 -10.04 -7.48 7.40
C LEU A 34 -9.47 -7.94 6.05
N SER A 35 -8.73 -7.06 5.42
CA SER A 35 -8.12 -7.37 4.13
C SER A 35 -6.95 -6.43 3.82
N PHE A 36 -6.00 -6.92 3.03
CA PHE A 36 -4.96 -6.09 2.44
C PHE A 36 -4.59 -6.58 1.04
N THR A 37 -4.06 -5.69 0.23
CA THR A 37 -3.49 -6.00 -1.09
C THR A 37 -2.18 -5.24 -1.23
N SER A 38 -1.15 -5.89 -1.77
CA SER A 38 0.21 -5.35 -1.83
C SER A 38 0.64 -5.01 -3.23
N ILE A 39 1.13 -3.79 -3.40
CA ILE A 39 1.68 -3.25 -4.65
C ILE A 39 3.16 -3.65 -4.75
N ASN A 40 3.57 -4.14 -5.93
CA ASN A 40 4.97 -4.46 -6.24
C ASN A 40 5.71 -3.19 -6.71
N PHE A 41 6.35 -2.48 -5.79
CA PHE A 41 7.11 -1.25 -6.11
C PHE A 41 8.29 -1.50 -7.05
N PRO A 42 9.13 -2.56 -6.86
CA PRO A 42 10.21 -2.86 -7.80
C PRO A 42 9.76 -2.99 -9.24
N ARG A 43 8.65 -3.69 -9.49
CA ARG A 43 8.10 -3.83 -10.85
C ARG A 43 7.72 -2.48 -11.47
N ILE A 44 7.05 -1.63 -10.69
CA ILE A 44 6.68 -0.28 -11.15
C ILE A 44 7.93 0.53 -11.47
N ALA A 45 8.95 0.46 -10.61
CA ALA A 45 10.21 1.18 -10.78
C ALA A 45 10.98 0.72 -12.03
N ILE A 46 11.07 -0.59 -12.28
CA ILE A 46 11.72 -1.14 -13.49
C ILE A 46 11.03 -0.65 -14.76
N LEU A 47 9.69 -0.72 -14.80
CA LEU A 47 8.91 -0.26 -15.94
C LEU A 47 9.02 1.24 -16.15
N THR A 48 9.01 2.01 -15.07
CA THR A 48 9.22 3.46 -15.09
C THR A 48 10.58 3.80 -15.66
N ARG A 49 11.65 3.22 -15.13
CA ARG A 49 13.01 3.47 -15.63
C ARG A 49 13.14 3.16 -17.11
N LYS A 50 12.63 2.01 -17.54
CA LYS A 50 12.67 1.58 -18.95
C LYS A 50 11.98 2.59 -19.89
N ASN A 51 10.87 3.19 -19.46
CA ASN A 51 10.14 4.16 -20.27
C ASN A 51 10.86 5.52 -20.28
N VAL A 52 11.28 6.01 -19.11
CA VAL A 52 11.98 7.29 -18.99
C VAL A 52 13.33 7.26 -19.72
N GLU A 53 14.09 6.16 -19.68
CA GLU A 53 15.35 6.05 -20.43
C GLU A 53 15.15 6.15 -21.95
N LYS A 54 14.04 5.65 -22.49
CA LYS A 54 13.68 5.85 -23.90
C LYS A 54 13.36 7.31 -24.19
N GLU A 55 12.54 7.95 -23.36
CA GLU A 55 12.16 9.34 -23.50
C GLU A 55 13.38 10.26 -23.44
N ILE A 56 14.27 10.06 -22.47
CA ILE A 56 15.52 10.82 -22.37
C ILE A 56 16.41 10.64 -23.60
N ALA A 57 16.51 9.41 -24.13
CA ALA A 57 17.30 9.15 -25.34
C ALA A 57 16.71 9.84 -26.58
N GLU A 58 15.38 9.97 -26.68
CA GLU A 58 14.71 10.74 -27.74
C GLU A 58 14.98 12.24 -27.58
N MET A 59 14.83 12.77 -26.37
CA MET A 59 15.12 14.18 -26.05
C MET A 59 16.59 14.55 -26.34
N GLU A 60 17.52 13.64 -26.07
CA GLU A 60 18.94 13.84 -26.37
C GLU A 60 19.22 13.89 -27.87
N LYS A 61 18.58 13.01 -28.67
CA LYS A 61 18.68 13.04 -30.14
C LYS A 61 18.14 14.33 -30.72
N ASP A 62 17.10 14.89 -30.11
CA ASP A 62 16.49 16.17 -30.49
C ASP A 62 17.31 17.39 -30.01
N GLY A 63 18.44 17.19 -29.35
CA GLY A 63 19.31 18.27 -28.86
C GLY A 63 18.70 19.11 -27.74
N LYS A 64 17.81 18.51 -26.92
CA LYS A 64 17.08 19.23 -25.85
C LYS A 64 17.89 19.50 -24.58
N PHE A 65 19.11 19.00 -24.49
CA PHE A 65 19.97 19.17 -23.31
C PHE A 65 21.22 20.00 -23.67
N ALA A 66 21.52 21.00 -22.86
CA ALA A 66 22.72 21.80 -23.01
C ALA A 66 23.98 21.09 -22.47
N ASN A 67 23.81 20.21 -21.46
CA ASN A 67 24.88 19.46 -20.81
C ASN A 67 24.33 18.22 -20.08
N GLU A 68 25.24 17.38 -19.60
CA GLU A 68 24.91 16.14 -18.86
C GLU A 68 24.19 16.41 -17.53
N GLU A 69 24.45 17.54 -16.87
CA GLU A 69 23.78 17.90 -15.61
C GLU A 69 22.29 18.15 -15.85
N GLU A 70 21.94 18.93 -16.87
CA GLU A 70 20.55 19.18 -17.26
C GLU A 70 19.83 17.89 -17.63
N LYS A 71 20.46 17.01 -18.39
CA LYS A 71 19.94 15.70 -18.75
C LYS A 71 19.68 14.83 -17.50
N ASN A 72 20.62 14.79 -16.56
CA ASN A 72 20.48 14.01 -15.33
C ASN A 72 19.38 14.57 -14.43
N ASN A 73 19.28 15.89 -14.29
CA ASN A 73 18.22 16.53 -13.53
C ASN A 73 16.84 16.21 -14.12
N LYS A 74 16.71 16.31 -15.45
CA LYS A 74 15.46 15.96 -16.14
C LYS A 74 15.13 14.48 -16.00
N LYS A 75 16.12 13.60 -16.06
CA LYS A 75 15.93 12.16 -15.84
C LYS A 75 15.39 11.88 -14.43
N VAL A 76 15.94 12.49 -13.39
CA VAL A 76 15.49 12.34 -11.99
C VAL A 76 14.05 12.84 -11.83
N GLU A 77 13.73 13.99 -12.41
CA GLU A 77 12.37 14.56 -12.40
C GLU A 77 11.37 13.57 -13.02
N LEU A 78 11.62 13.12 -14.26
CA LEU A 78 10.72 12.20 -14.96
C LEU A 78 10.58 10.84 -14.26
N LEU A 79 11.67 10.30 -13.72
CA LEU A 79 11.62 9.06 -12.93
C LEU A 79 10.73 9.22 -11.71
N THR A 80 10.84 10.35 -11.03
CA THR A 80 10.05 10.65 -9.83
C THR A 80 8.56 10.79 -10.17
N GLU A 81 8.23 11.62 -11.13
CA GLU A 81 6.86 11.91 -11.53
C GLU A 81 6.13 10.66 -12.04
N GLU A 82 6.76 9.93 -12.96
CA GLU A 82 6.13 8.75 -13.56
C GLU A 82 6.02 7.59 -12.54
N PHE A 83 7.00 7.40 -11.66
CA PHE A 83 6.92 6.41 -10.59
C PHE A 83 5.76 6.72 -9.62
N GLN A 84 5.69 7.95 -9.13
CA GLN A 84 4.64 8.38 -8.22
C GLN A 84 3.27 8.26 -8.86
N LYS A 85 3.11 8.69 -10.10
CA LYS A 85 1.86 8.56 -10.86
C LYS A 85 1.39 7.11 -10.92
N ARG A 86 2.26 6.17 -11.33
CA ARG A 86 1.92 4.75 -11.44
C ARG A 86 1.60 4.11 -10.10
N VAL A 87 2.33 4.47 -9.05
CA VAL A 87 2.03 4.01 -7.70
C VAL A 87 0.67 4.51 -7.25
N LEU A 88 0.33 5.77 -7.50
CA LEU A 88 -0.99 6.32 -7.15
C LEU A 88 -2.13 5.65 -7.93
N GLU A 89 -1.96 5.43 -9.23
CA GLU A 89 -2.93 4.67 -10.04
C GLU A 89 -3.18 3.27 -9.45
N ALA A 90 -2.10 2.57 -9.06
CA ALA A 90 -2.21 1.28 -8.39
C ALA A 90 -2.84 1.39 -7.00
N THR A 91 -2.59 2.47 -6.27
CA THR A 91 -3.17 2.74 -4.94
C THR A 91 -4.68 2.90 -5.01
N TYR A 92 -5.18 3.67 -5.98
CA TYR A 92 -6.62 3.82 -6.23
C TYR A 92 -7.26 2.48 -6.61
N LEU A 93 -6.65 1.73 -7.52
CA LEU A 93 -7.14 0.40 -7.92
C LEU A 93 -7.23 -0.56 -6.73
N VAL A 94 -6.22 -0.56 -5.86
CA VAL A 94 -6.21 -1.38 -4.64
C VAL A 94 -7.27 -0.92 -3.66
N GLY A 95 -7.47 0.38 -3.50
CA GLY A 95 -8.50 0.95 -2.64
C GLY A 95 -9.91 0.48 -3.05
N ASP A 96 -10.24 0.58 -4.33
CA ASP A 96 -11.53 0.11 -4.87
C ASP A 96 -11.67 -1.42 -4.72
N GLN A 97 -10.63 -2.20 -5.00
CA GLN A 97 -10.64 -3.66 -4.82
C GLN A 97 -10.89 -4.06 -3.37
N LEU A 98 -10.31 -3.34 -2.41
CA LEU A 98 -10.54 -3.58 -0.99
C LEU A 98 -11.99 -3.30 -0.59
N TYR A 99 -12.62 -2.28 -1.16
CA TYR A 99 -14.04 -1.99 -0.96
C TYR A 99 -14.95 -3.09 -1.52
N GLU A 100 -14.69 -3.55 -2.73
CA GLU A 100 -15.43 -4.67 -3.34
C GLU A 100 -15.30 -5.95 -2.49
N ARG A 101 -14.09 -6.22 -2.00
CA ARG A 101 -13.84 -7.37 -1.13
C ARG A 101 -14.56 -7.25 0.22
N TYR A 102 -14.60 -6.06 0.81
CA TYR A 102 -15.39 -5.78 2.00
C TYR A 102 -16.88 -6.06 1.76
N ASN A 103 -17.43 -5.55 0.65
CA ASN A 103 -18.83 -5.78 0.30
C ASN A 103 -19.15 -7.27 0.10
N PHE A 104 -18.24 -8.03 -0.49
CA PHE A 104 -18.38 -9.48 -0.60
C PHE A 104 -18.31 -10.17 0.77
N GLN A 105 -17.37 -9.78 1.62
CA GLN A 105 -17.19 -10.41 2.93
C GLN A 105 -18.37 -10.18 3.86
N ARG A 106 -19.01 -9.01 3.79
CA ARG A 106 -20.16 -8.68 4.67
C ARG A 106 -21.43 -9.49 4.37
N THR A 107 -21.55 -10.09 3.18
CA THR A 107 -22.67 -10.97 2.82
C THR A 107 -22.53 -12.40 3.35
N ALA A 108 -21.39 -12.74 3.95
CA ALA A 108 -21.19 -14.04 4.55
C ALA A 108 -22.12 -14.23 5.75
N LEU A 109 -22.60 -15.46 5.98
CA LEU A 109 -23.52 -15.73 7.07
C LEU A 109 -22.79 -15.92 8.41
N ALA A 110 -23.37 -15.43 9.49
CA ALA A 110 -22.80 -15.50 10.83
C ALA A 110 -22.49 -16.94 11.29
N LYS A 111 -23.25 -17.93 10.83
CA LYS A 111 -22.99 -19.37 11.10
C LYS A 111 -21.69 -19.89 10.48
N GLN A 112 -21.13 -19.20 9.48
CA GLN A 112 -19.86 -19.58 8.87
C GLN A 112 -18.66 -19.23 9.77
N PHE A 113 -18.88 -18.42 10.81
CA PHE A 113 -17.86 -17.96 11.76
C PHE A 113 -18.24 -18.33 13.21
N PRO A 114 -18.41 -19.62 13.52
CA PRO A 114 -18.95 -20.05 14.83
C PRO A 114 -18.05 -19.60 15.99
N PHE A 115 -16.72 -19.67 15.84
CA PHE A 115 -15.80 -19.25 16.87
C PHE A 115 -15.83 -17.75 17.13
N MET A 116 -15.84 -16.94 16.06
CA MET A 116 -15.93 -15.48 16.16
C MET A 116 -17.25 -15.04 16.81
N ARG A 117 -18.34 -15.72 16.45
CA ARG A 117 -19.68 -15.46 16.96
C ARG A 117 -19.81 -15.85 18.44
N SER A 118 -19.43 -17.07 18.82
CA SER A 118 -19.60 -17.58 20.19
C SER A 118 -18.75 -16.82 21.22
N ASN A 119 -17.65 -16.23 20.79
CA ASN A 119 -16.76 -15.43 21.65
C ASN A 119 -16.96 -13.91 21.45
N ASN A 120 -17.92 -13.50 20.60
CA ASN A 120 -18.20 -12.09 20.26
C ASN A 120 -16.92 -11.30 19.88
N LEU A 121 -16.02 -11.92 19.12
CA LEU A 121 -14.74 -11.30 18.74
C LEU A 121 -14.91 -10.20 17.70
N TRP A 122 -15.93 -10.28 16.87
CA TRP A 122 -16.39 -9.18 16.03
C TRP A 122 -17.57 -8.52 16.69
N LYS A 123 -17.49 -7.21 16.86
CA LYS A 123 -18.48 -6.43 17.62
C LYS A 123 -19.90 -6.67 17.08
N GLY A 124 -20.79 -7.15 17.95
CA GLY A 124 -22.19 -7.41 17.61
C GLY A 124 -22.44 -8.71 16.84
N LEU A 125 -21.41 -9.49 16.48
CA LEU A 125 -21.62 -10.76 15.79
C LEU A 125 -22.30 -11.82 16.69
N GLY A 126 -22.03 -11.80 17.98
CA GLY A 126 -22.61 -12.72 18.95
C GLY A 126 -24.13 -12.58 19.09
N GLU A 127 -24.68 -11.41 18.80
CA GLU A 127 -26.10 -11.09 18.87
C GLU A 127 -26.90 -11.50 17.62
N LYS A 128 -26.19 -11.80 16.51
CA LYS A 128 -26.82 -12.15 15.23
C LYS A 128 -27.31 -13.61 15.22
N ASP A 129 -28.43 -13.87 14.53
CA ASP A 129 -28.81 -15.23 14.18
C ASP A 129 -27.78 -15.85 13.22
N GLY A 130 -27.67 -17.17 13.22
CA GLY A 130 -26.72 -17.88 12.35
C GLY A 130 -26.98 -17.66 10.87
N ASN A 131 -28.20 -17.37 10.45
CA ASN A 131 -28.56 -17.09 9.06
C ASN A 131 -28.51 -15.61 8.69
N ASP A 132 -28.24 -14.72 9.64
CA ASP A 132 -27.99 -13.32 9.33
C ASP A 132 -26.66 -13.14 8.63
N GLU A 133 -26.57 -12.12 7.76
CA GLU A 133 -25.30 -11.69 7.22
C GLU A 133 -24.41 -11.10 8.32
N VAL A 134 -23.09 -11.30 8.19
CA VAL A 134 -22.10 -10.69 9.07
C VAL A 134 -22.27 -9.16 9.08
N GLY A 135 -22.46 -8.56 7.90
CA GLY A 135 -22.82 -7.15 7.75
C GLY A 135 -21.80 -6.22 8.43
N ASP A 136 -22.33 -5.34 9.27
CA ASP A 136 -21.51 -4.29 9.91
C ASP A 136 -20.64 -4.79 11.07
N ALA A 137 -20.76 -6.06 11.47
CA ALA A 137 -19.87 -6.64 12.50
C ALA A 137 -18.39 -6.61 12.11
N ILE A 138 -18.07 -6.45 10.80
CA ILE A 138 -16.71 -6.34 10.30
C ILE A 138 -16.29 -4.92 9.92
N ASN A 139 -17.12 -3.90 10.08
CA ASN A 139 -16.82 -2.53 9.66
C ASN A 139 -15.73 -1.86 10.53
N THR A 140 -15.41 -2.42 11.69
CA THR A 140 -14.30 -2.01 12.55
C THR A 140 -12.94 -2.56 12.10
N GLY A 141 -12.93 -3.47 11.13
CA GLY A 141 -11.73 -4.06 10.57
C GLY A 141 -10.95 -3.08 9.68
N SER A 142 -9.65 -3.31 9.55
CA SER A 142 -8.76 -2.48 8.72
C SER A 142 -8.70 -3.02 7.30
N LEU A 143 -8.77 -2.11 6.33
CA LEU A 143 -8.51 -2.34 4.92
C LEU A 143 -7.17 -1.69 4.60
N SER A 144 -6.13 -2.49 4.30
CA SER A 144 -4.78 -1.96 4.17
C SER A 144 -4.28 -2.00 2.74
N ILE A 145 -3.91 -0.83 2.21
CA ILE A 145 -3.21 -0.68 0.94
C ILE A 145 -1.73 -0.94 1.22
N GLY A 146 -1.26 -2.11 0.82
CA GLY A 146 0.09 -2.57 1.10
C GLY A 146 1.07 -2.23 -0.02
N PHE A 147 2.36 -2.20 0.31
CA PHE A 147 3.44 -2.16 -0.66
C PHE A 147 4.61 -3.04 -0.22
N VAL A 148 5.42 -3.45 -1.19
CA VAL A 148 6.61 -4.30 -1.00
C VAL A 148 7.76 -3.73 -1.80
N GLY A 149 8.99 -3.79 -1.24
CA GLY A 149 10.22 -3.56 -1.97
C GLY A 149 10.55 -2.09 -2.19
N GLY A 150 10.24 -1.19 -1.25
CA GLY A 150 10.58 0.24 -1.37
C GLY A 150 12.06 0.50 -1.62
N ALA A 151 12.97 -0.15 -0.88
CA ALA A 151 14.42 -0.02 -1.08
C ALA A 151 14.85 -0.50 -2.48
N ASN A 152 14.36 -1.67 -2.90
CA ASN A 152 14.65 -2.21 -4.23
C ASN A 152 14.10 -1.32 -5.36
N ALA A 153 12.93 -0.70 -5.17
CA ALA A 153 12.38 0.25 -6.14
C ALA A 153 13.27 1.48 -6.29
N MET A 154 13.78 2.03 -5.19
CA MET A 154 14.72 3.15 -5.26
C MET A 154 16.01 2.76 -5.97
N TYR A 155 16.50 1.55 -5.71
CA TYR A 155 17.66 1.02 -6.44
C TYR A 155 17.39 0.88 -7.94
N ALA A 156 16.21 0.39 -8.31
CA ALA A 156 15.80 0.28 -9.70
C ALA A 156 15.68 1.63 -10.41
N LEU A 157 15.28 2.70 -9.70
CA LEU A 157 15.15 4.04 -10.27
C LEU A 157 16.48 4.80 -10.34
N PHE A 158 17.25 4.81 -9.24
CA PHE A 158 18.33 5.76 -9.01
C PHE A 158 19.69 5.11 -8.79
N ASP A 159 19.81 3.79 -8.87
CA ASP A 159 21.01 3.01 -8.50
C ASP A 159 21.48 3.28 -7.06
N ALA A 160 20.58 3.70 -6.18
CA ALA A 160 20.85 4.08 -4.80
C ALA A 160 19.71 3.70 -3.86
N GLU A 161 20.04 3.39 -2.62
CA GLU A 161 19.06 3.08 -1.56
C GLU A 161 18.59 4.36 -0.86
N HIS A 162 17.36 4.32 -0.35
CA HIS A 162 16.80 5.43 0.43
C HIS A 162 17.56 5.70 1.75
N GLY A 163 18.34 4.75 2.26
CA GLY A 163 19.19 4.94 3.44
C GLY A 163 20.50 5.69 3.15
N THR A 164 20.90 5.82 1.89
CA THR A 164 22.20 6.41 1.49
C THR A 164 22.06 7.57 0.51
N SER A 165 20.88 7.79 -0.05
CA SER A 165 20.59 8.85 -1.01
C SER A 165 19.40 9.70 -0.56
N GLU A 166 19.63 11.00 -0.42
CA GLU A 166 18.57 11.96 -0.06
C GLU A 166 17.46 12.01 -1.10
N VAL A 167 17.81 11.93 -2.39
CA VAL A 167 16.81 11.89 -3.49
C VAL A 167 15.93 10.64 -3.36
N ALA A 168 16.55 9.46 -3.22
CA ALA A 168 15.81 8.21 -3.08
C ALA A 168 14.93 8.20 -1.82
N TYR A 169 15.46 8.71 -0.70
CA TYR A 169 14.69 8.87 0.54
C TYR A 169 13.47 9.75 0.32
N LYS A 170 13.68 10.94 -0.24
CA LYS A 170 12.59 11.91 -0.46
C LYS A 170 11.53 11.35 -1.40
N VAL A 171 11.91 10.74 -2.50
CA VAL A 171 10.96 10.15 -3.46
C VAL A 171 10.14 9.04 -2.81
N LEU A 172 10.76 8.14 -2.05
CA LEU A 172 10.03 7.08 -1.35
C LEU A 172 9.10 7.64 -0.29
N TYR A 173 9.57 8.59 0.51
CA TYR A 173 8.79 9.24 1.55
C TYR A 173 7.56 9.95 0.97
N ASP A 174 7.75 10.84 0.00
CA ASP A 174 6.68 11.60 -0.65
C ASP A 174 5.66 10.66 -1.33
N THR A 175 6.12 9.54 -1.88
CA THR A 175 5.24 8.53 -2.48
C THR A 175 4.33 7.90 -1.43
N ILE A 176 4.88 7.50 -0.28
CA ILE A 176 4.10 6.90 0.81
C ILE A 176 3.14 7.91 1.43
N GLU A 177 3.53 9.18 1.57
CA GLU A 177 2.62 10.25 2.02
C GLU A 177 1.44 10.42 1.06
N LYS A 178 1.69 10.46 -0.25
CA LYS A 178 0.63 10.55 -1.26
C LYS A 178 -0.31 9.34 -1.21
N MET A 179 0.22 8.13 -1.00
CA MET A 179 -0.61 6.95 -0.77
C MET A 179 -1.48 7.11 0.48
N GLY A 180 -0.93 7.70 1.55
CA GLY A 180 -1.65 8.03 2.78
C GLY A 180 -2.85 8.93 2.50
N THR A 181 -2.66 9.98 1.71
CA THR A 181 -3.74 10.88 1.27
C THR A 181 -4.85 10.12 0.55
N VAL A 182 -4.50 9.20 -0.36
CA VAL A 182 -5.48 8.36 -1.06
C VAL A 182 -6.22 7.44 -0.08
N ALA A 183 -5.54 6.87 0.91
CA ALA A 183 -6.20 6.06 1.94
C ALA A 183 -7.19 6.89 2.78
N ASP A 184 -6.86 8.16 3.07
CA ASP A 184 -7.76 9.08 3.75
C ASP A 184 -8.99 9.41 2.89
N GLU A 185 -8.82 9.64 1.58
CA GLU A 185 -9.95 9.82 0.65
C GLU A 185 -10.90 8.61 0.64
N PHE A 186 -10.36 7.39 0.62
CA PHE A 186 -11.17 6.17 0.70
C PHE A 186 -11.87 6.02 2.05
N ARG A 187 -11.20 6.39 3.14
CA ARG A 187 -11.78 6.40 4.48
C ARG A 187 -12.99 7.34 4.56
N ASP A 188 -12.85 8.54 4.01
CA ASP A 188 -13.92 9.54 3.98
C ASP A 188 -15.06 9.11 3.07
N LYS A 189 -14.74 8.60 1.87
CA LYS A 189 -15.71 8.18 0.86
C LYS A 189 -16.58 6.99 1.31
N TYR A 190 -15.95 5.97 1.91
CA TYR A 190 -16.65 4.71 2.24
C TYR A 190 -16.93 4.54 3.73
N HIS A 191 -16.43 5.45 4.56
CA HIS A 191 -16.54 5.38 6.02
C HIS A 191 -16.04 4.05 6.59
N LEU A 192 -14.85 3.62 6.12
CA LEU A 192 -14.15 2.40 6.53
C LEU A 192 -12.71 2.70 6.94
N ASN A 193 -12.12 1.82 7.75
CA ASN A 193 -10.77 2.01 8.28
C ASN A 193 -9.69 1.66 7.23
N TYR A 194 -9.43 2.55 6.30
CA TYR A 194 -8.32 2.42 5.35
C TYR A 194 -6.98 2.84 5.98
N SER A 195 -5.91 2.17 5.59
CA SER A 195 -4.54 2.47 6.05
C SER A 195 -3.49 2.05 5.03
N ILE A 196 -2.28 2.58 5.17
CA ILE A 196 -1.12 2.12 4.41
C ILE A 196 -0.34 1.09 5.23
N LEU A 197 0.17 0.05 4.56
CA LEU A 197 0.88 -1.05 5.17
C LEU A 197 2.20 -1.33 4.44
N ALA A 198 3.33 -1.21 5.12
CA ALA A 198 4.56 -1.86 4.67
C ALA A 198 4.40 -3.37 4.87
N THR A 199 3.98 -4.08 3.83
CA THR A 199 3.58 -5.48 3.91
C THR A 199 4.76 -6.36 4.37
N PRO A 200 4.58 -7.28 5.34
CA PRO A 200 5.60 -8.25 5.75
C PRO A 200 6.11 -9.13 4.61
N ALA A 201 5.23 -9.43 3.67
CA ALA A 201 5.45 -9.99 2.33
C ALA A 201 6.08 -11.37 2.23
N GLU A 202 6.57 -11.97 3.26
CA GLU A 202 7.08 -13.34 3.35
C GLU A 202 7.22 -14.10 1.99
N SER A 203 6.30 -15.03 1.68
CA SER A 203 6.28 -15.75 0.40
C SER A 203 5.93 -14.88 -0.82
N LEU A 204 5.21 -13.76 -0.61
CA LEU A 204 4.82 -12.84 -1.67
C LEU A 204 6.04 -12.13 -2.28
N ALA A 205 7.03 -11.75 -1.47
CA ALA A 205 8.28 -11.15 -1.95
C ALA A 205 9.01 -12.11 -2.92
N GLY A 206 9.11 -13.38 -2.57
CA GLY A 206 9.71 -14.40 -3.44
C GLY A 206 8.89 -14.66 -4.72
N ARG A 207 7.56 -14.53 -4.65
CA ARG A 207 6.71 -14.64 -5.84
C ARG A 207 6.91 -13.46 -6.78
N PHE A 208 6.92 -12.24 -6.28
CA PHE A 208 7.17 -11.05 -7.08
C PHE A 208 8.52 -11.11 -7.74
N LEU A 209 9.58 -11.42 -6.97
CA LEU A 209 10.93 -11.57 -7.51
C LEU A 209 10.99 -12.60 -8.63
N ARG A 210 10.33 -13.75 -8.53
CA ARG A 210 10.29 -14.77 -9.58
C ARG A 210 9.63 -14.27 -10.84
N ILE A 211 8.48 -13.60 -10.72
CA ILE A 211 7.75 -13.05 -11.86
C ILE A 211 8.60 -11.99 -12.57
N ASP A 212 9.19 -11.07 -11.81
CA ASP A 212 9.98 -9.96 -12.37
C ASP A 212 11.28 -10.46 -13.01
N ARG A 213 11.95 -11.45 -12.41
CA ARG A 213 13.13 -12.10 -13.05
C ARG A 213 12.81 -12.82 -14.34
N ASN A 214 11.66 -13.47 -14.43
CA ASN A 214 11.25 -14.14 -15.66
C ASN A 214 10.95 -13.14 -16.80
N GLU A 215 10.48 -11.93 -16.46
CA GLU A 215 10.10 -10.93 -17.45
C GLU A 215 11.26 -9.97 -17.79
N PHE A 216 12.04 -9.56 -16.81
CA PHE A 216 13.07 -8.52 -16.96
C PHE A 216 14.50 -9.03 -16.83
N GLY A 217 14.69 -10.30 -16.50
CA GLY A 217 16.01 -10.85 -16.19
C GLY A 217 16.50 -10.50 -14.77
N ILE A 218 17.79 -10.70 -14.52
CA ILE A 218 18.43 -10.38 -13.24
C ILE A 218 18.86 -8.91 -13.27
N ILE A 219 18.26 -8.11 -12.40
CA ILE A 219 18.66 -6.73 -12.17
C ILE A 219 19.40 -6.69 -10.84
N LYS A 220 20.62 -6.13 -10.84
CA LYS A 220 21.45 -6.06 -9.64
C LYS A 220 20.74 -5.26 -8.55
N ASN A 221 20.69 -5.80 -7.34
CA ASN A 221 20.12 -5.19 -6.14
C ASN A 221 18.59 -4.92 -6.19
N VAL A 222 17.90 -5.54 -7.14
CA VAL A 222 16.43 -5.42 -7.29
C VAL A 222 15.73 -6.77 -7.10
#